data_5368a0a5d2c19848d3a194a4c8c9f02b
#
_entry.id   5368a0a5d2c19848d3a194a4c8c9f02b
#
_cell.length_a   1.000
_cell.length_b   1.000
_cell.length_c   1.000
_cell.angle_alpha   90.00
_cell.angle_beta   90.00
_cell.angle_gamma   90.00
#
_symmetry.space_group_name_H-M   'P 1'
#
loop_
_entity.id
_entity.type
_entity.pdbx_description
1 polymer ?
#
loop_
_entity_poly.entity_id
_entity_poly.type
_entity_poly.pdbx_seq_one_letter_code
_entity_poly.pdbx_strand_id
1 'polypeptide(L)'
;LDISVQEGEVVTEGQQLVVLERTQSGADVGELEVRLLSLRAKIIRLETESSGAATMIFPEDILTDHPTIVQQTIERFAASQNAYNSRRDTQGEAIAQRQQEINEIDGRISNQAQTLKLLEEQVAISAELLLKDLTNRYRHLELLKEESELKGRLGGDRVAVQRAKAALEEAKLQMGGVKTSYQDEIAKELSAARTSYDELSQRQQKFEDNLARTVLRAPVDGVIKTLHVNTVGGVVSPGDVVIDIVPVG
;
A
#
# COMPACT_ATOMS: atom_id res chain seq x y z
N LEU A 1 -41.87 13.29 -16.34
CA LEU A 1 -43.05 12.52 -15.92
C LEU A 1 -43.58 11.76 -17.13
N ASP A 2 -43.67 10.44 -17.06
CA ASP A 2 -44.22 9.57 -18.08
C ASP A 2 -45.44 8.84 -17.48
N ILE A 3 -46.60 8.96 -18.10
CA ILE A 3 -47.85 8.40 -17.62
C ILE A 3 -48.20 7.22 -18.53
N SER A 4 -48.24 6.02 -17.96
CA SER A 4 -48.43 4.76 -18.70
C SER A 4 -49.90 4.30 -18.73
N VAL A 5 -50.84 5.04 -18.12
CA VAL A 5 -52.22 4.62 -17.91
C VAL A 5 -53.20 5.78 -18.16
N GLN A 6 -54.49 5.44 -18.37
CA GLN A 6 -55.57 6.43 -18.64
C GLN A 6 -56.71 6.30 -17.60
N GLU A 7 -57.50 7.38 -17.45
CA GLU A 7 -58.73 7.33 -16.63
C GLU A 7 -59.73 6.29 -17.18
N GLY A 8 -60.29 5.48 -16.29
CA GLY A 8 -61.15 4.37 -16.63
C GLY A 8 -60.44 3.05 -16.97
N GLU A 9 -59.12 3.00 -16.97
CA GLU A 9 -58.36 1.78 -17.24
C GLU A 9 -58.35 0.85 -16.02
N VAL A 10 -58.46 -0.48 -16.28
CA VAL A 10 -58.32 -1.51 -15.25
C VAL A 10 -56.87 -1.82 -15.05
N VAL A 11 -56.39 -1.75 -13.81
CA VAL A 11 -55.01 -2.01 -13.43
C VAL A 11 -54.92 -3.15 -12.42
N THR A 12 -53.81 -3.90 -12.51
CA THR A 12 -53.51 -4.99 -11.57
C THR A 12 -52.52 -4.55 -10.51
N GLU A 13 -52.53 -5.20 -9.36
CA GLU A 13 -51.53 -4.94 -8.29
C GLU A 13 -50.11 -5.03 -8.83
N GLY A 14 -49.27 -4.05 -8.51
CA GLY A 14 -47.88 -3.95 -8.98
C GLY A 14 -47.70 -3.37 -10.38
N GLN A 15 -48.81 -3.14 -11.16
CA GLN A 15 -48.72 -2.52 -12.49
C GLN A 15 -48.16 -1.11 -12.40
N GLN A 16 -47.22 -0.76 -13.30
CA GLN A 16 -46.61 0.56 -13.37
C GLN A 16 -47.63 1.58 -13.89
N LEU A 17 -47.84 2.66 -13.15
CA LEU A 17 -48.80 3.70 -13.46
C LEU A 17 -48.14 4.97 -14.01
N VAL A 18 -47.15 5.47 -13.27
CA VAL A 18 -46.44 6.70 -13.60
C VAL A 18 -44.96 6.53 -13.30
N VAL A 19 -44.13 7.05 -14.17
CA VAL A 19 -42.67 7.16 -13.95
C VAL A 19 -42.32 8.63 -13.83
N LEU A 20 -41.83 9.01 -12.66
CA LEU A 20 -41.23 10.31 -12.44
C LEU A 20 -39.87 10.33 -13.12
N GLU A 21 -39.43 11.49 -13.61
CA GLU A 21 -38.23 11.61 -14.47
C GLU A 21 -36.95 11.00 -13.89
N ARG A 22 -36.29 10.15 -14.69
CA ARG A 22 -35.13 9.35 -14.31
C ARG A 22 -33.78 10.00 -14.62
N THR A 23 -33.78 11.13 -15.34
CA THR A 23 -32.60 11.61 -16.07
C THR A 23 -31.38 11.94 -15.21
N GLN A 24 -31.55 12.44 -13.99
CA GLN A 24 -30.47 12.75 -13.09
C GLN A 24 -30.08 11.58 -12.17
N SER A 25 -31.07 10.86 -11.65
CA SER A 25 -30.83 9.78 -10.68
C SER A 25 -30.18 8.53 -11.29
N GLY A 26 -30.45 8.21 -12.56
CA GLY A 26 -29.89 7.02 -13.23
C GLY A 26 -28.40 7.18 -13.60
N ALA A 27 -27.98 8.37 -13.98
CA ALA A 27 -26.57 8.68 -14.29
C ALA A 27 -25.73 8.66 -12.99
N ASP A 28 -26.28 9.16 -11.89
CA ASP A 28 -25.63 9.17 -10.58
C ASP A 28 -25.41 7.74 -10.03
N VAL A 29 -26.37 6.83 -10.23
CA VAL A 29 -26.24 5.42 -9.82
C VAL A 29 -25.13 4.72 -10.61
N GLY A 30 -25.09 4.88 -11.93
CA GLY A 30 -24.04 4.27 -12.77
C GLY A 30 -22.63 4.78 -12.43
N GLU A 31 -22.48 6.06 -12.11
CA GLU A 31 -21.20 6.60 -11.65
C GLU A 31 -20.78 6.00 -10.30
N LEU A 32 -21.71 5.83 -9.36
CA LEU A 32 -21.44 5.22 -8.07
C LEU A 32 -21.05 3.74 -8.20
N GLU A 33 -21.71 2.99 -9.09
CA GLU A 33 -21.37 1.58 -9.37
C GLU A 33 -19.91 1.44 -9.85
N VAL A 34 -19.48 2.25 -10.82
CA VAL A 34 -18.09 2.22 -11.32
C VAL A 34 -17.10 2.58 -10.22
N ARG A 35 -17.43 3.56 -9.36
CA ARG A 35 -16.58 3.93 -8.23
C ARG A 35 -16.48 2.81 -7.19
N LEU A 36 -17.61 2.15 -6.86
CA LEU A 36 -17.64 1.03 -5.93
C LEU A 36 -16.84 -0.17 -6.45
N LEU A 37 -16.97 -0.50 -7.74
CA LEU A 37 -16.17 -1.54 -8.38
C LEU A 37 -14.66 -1.24 -8.33
N SER A 38 -14.28 0.01 -8.59
CA SER A 38 -12.90 0.44 -8.50
C SER A 38 -12.34 0.34 -7.08
N LEU A 39 -13.15 0.70 -6.07
CA LEU A 39 -12.78 0.55 -4.66
C LEU A 39 -12.70 -0.91 -4.24
N ARG A 40 -13.63 -1.78 -4.70
CA ARG A 40 -13.61 -3.21 -4.43
C ARG A 40 -12.35 -3.86 -5.01
N ALA A 41 -11.98 -3.53 -6.24
CA ALA A 41 -10.74 -3.99 -6.84
C ALA A 41 -9.49 -3.48 -6.09
N LYS A 42 -9.51 -2.20 -5.63
CA LYS A 42 -8.45 -1.65 -4.78
C LYS A 42 -8.34 -2.39 -3.45
N ILE A 43 -9.44 -2.72 -2.80
CA ILE A 43 -9.45 -3.48 -1.55
C ILE A 43 -8.85 -4.87 -1.75
N ILE A 44 -9.25 -5.60 -2.81
CA ILE A 44 -8.69 -6.92 -3.15
C ILE A 44 -7.16 -6.83 -3.31
N ARG A 45 -6.66 -5.82 -4.02
CA ARG A 45 -5.22 -5.59 -4.17
C ARG A 45 -4.54 -5.41 -2.82
N LEU A 46 -5.05 -4.50 -1.99
CA LEU A 46 -4.45 -4.16 -0.70
C LEU A 46 -4.52 -5.32 0.31
N GLU A 47 -5.58 -6.12 0.29
CA GLU A 47 -5.69 -7.34 1.08
C GLU A 47 -4.68 -8.40 0.64
N THR A 48 -4.47 -8.54 -0.67
CA THR A 48 -3.45 -9.44 -1.24
C THR A 48 -2.05 -8.99 -0.84
N GLU A 49 -1.75 -7.69 -0.94
CA GLU A 49 -0.47 -7.11 -0.51
C GLU A 49 -0.25 -7.28 1.00
N SER A 50 -1.28 -7.06 1.81
CA SER A 50 -1.24 -7.19 3.27
C SER A 50 -0.98 -8.64 3.71
N SER A 51 -1.58 -9.61 3.02
CA SER A 51 -1.39 -11.04 3.31
C SER A 51 -0.08 -11.60 2.78
N GLY A 52 0.59 -10.87 1.87
CA GLY A 52 1.78 -11.35 1.17
C GLY A 52 1.50 -12.43 0.13
N ALA A 53 0.25 -12.55 -0.33
CA ALA A 53 -0.11 -13.51 -1.38
C ALA A 53 0.47 -13.07 -2.74
N ALA A 54 0.86 -14.05 -3.56
CA ALA A 54 1.47 -13.78 -4.85
C ALA A 54 0.46 -13.43 -5.95
N THR A 55 -0.81 -13.82 -5.78
CA THR A 55 -1.87 -13.67 -6.78
C THR A 55 -3.13 -13.10 -6.17
N MET A 56 -3.77 -12.18 -6.90
CA MET A 56 -5.08 -11.64 -6.54
C MET A 56 -6.18 -12.56 -7.06
N ILE A 57 -7.23 -12.73 -6.27
CA ILE A 57 -8.43 -13.48 -6.64
C ILE A 57 -9.56 -12.47 -6.79
N PHE A 58 -10.04 -12.30 -8.01
CA PHE A 58 -11.16 -11.43 -8.31
C PHE A 58 -12.46 -12.25 -8.40
N PRO A 59 -13.60 -11.69 -7.93
CA PRO A 59 -14.91 -12.25 -8.19
C PRO A 59 -15.23 -12.30 -9.68
N GLU A 60 -16.08 -13.24 -10.09
CA GLU A 60 -16.40 -13.52 -11.49
C GLU A 60 -17.07 -12.32 -12.18
N ASP A 61 -17.93 -11.57 -11.46
CA ASP A 61 -18.57 -10.35 -11.93
C ASP A 61 -17.55 -9.27 -12.35
N ILE A 62 -16.47 -9.10 -11.59
CA ILE A 62 -15.43 -8.14 -11.93
C ILE A 62 -14.57 -8.63 -13.11
N LEU A 63 -14.30 -9.93 -13.15
CA LEU A 63 -13.47 -10.53 -14.22
C LEU A 63 -14.12 -10.43 -15.60
N THR A 64 -15.44 -10.70 -15.69
CA THR A 64 -16.17 -10.76 -16.96
C THR A 64 -16.63 -9.39 -17.43
N ASP A 65 -17.19 -8.59 -16.53
CA ASP A 65 -17.85 -7.35 -16.91
C ASP A 65 -16.92 -6.13 -16.90
N HIS A 66 -15.81 -6.19 -16.15
CA HIS A 66 -14.89 -5.07 -15.97
C HIS A 66 -13.39 -5.43 -16.15
N PRO A 67 -12.98 -6.05 -17.27
CA PRO A 67 -11.62 -6.52 -17.49
C PRO A 67 -10.56 -5.40 -17.43
N THR A 68 -10.93 -4.17 -17.77
CA THR A 68 -10.04 -3.01 -17.69
C THR A 68 -9.66 -2.67 -16.25
N ILE A 69 -10.62 -2.75 -15.30
CA ILE A 69 -10.37 -2.51 -13.88
C ILE A 69 -9.43 -3.59 -13.33
N VAL A 70 -9.67 -4.85 -13.73
CA VAL A 70 -8.79 -5.98 -13.35
C VAL A 70 -7.37 -5.73 -13.82
N GLN A 71 -7.20 -5.41 -15.11
CA GLN A 71 -5.88 -5.18 -15.70
C GLN A 71 -5.14 -4.02 -14.99
N GLN A 72 -5.79 -2.88 -14.79
CA GLN A 72 -5.21 -1.75 -14.08
C GLN A 72 -4.82 -2.09 -12.64
N THR A 73 -5.62 -2.94 -11.99
CA THR A 73 -5.35 -3.36 -10.61
C THR A 73 -4.14 -4.30 -10.55
N ILE A 74 -4.00 -5.21 -11.51
CA ILE A 74 -2.83 -6.09 -11.66
C ILE A 74 -1.56 -5.27 -11.89
N GLU A 75 -1.62 -4.27 -12.77
CA GLU A 75 -0.49 -3.39 -13.05
C GLU A 75 -0.06 -2.59 -11.81
N ARG A 76 -1.02 -2.07 -11.05
CA ARG A 76 -0.74 -1.37 -9.78
C ARG A 76 -0.14 -2.30 -8.74
N PHE A 77 -0.63 -3.54 -8.63
CA PHE A 77 -0.06 -4.54 -7.74
C PHE A 77 1.40 -4.83 -8.10
N ALA A 78 1.67 -5.10 -9.38
CA ALA A 78 3.02 -5.34 -9.87
C ALA A 78 3.96 -4.14 -9.62
N ALA A 79 3.49 -2.91 -9.86
CA ALA A 79 4.25 -1.70 -9.60
C ALA A 79 4.57 -1.52 -8.11
N SER A 80 3.60 -1.78 -7.22
CA SER A 80 3.76 -1.72 -5.76
C SER A 80 4.79 -2.74 -5.28
N GLN A 81 4.68 -4.00 -5.74
CA GLN A 81 5.62 -5.07 -5.42
C GLN A 81 7.05 -4.76 -5.91
N ASN A 82 7.18 -4.25 -7.14
CA ASN A 82 8.47 -3.86 -7.70
C ASN A 82 9.11 -2.71 -6.88
N ALA A 83 8.33 -1.71 -6.48
CA ALA A 83 8.82 -0.61 -5.65
C ALA A 83 9.29 -1.11 -4.27
N TYR A 84 8.53 -1.99 -3.64
CA TYR A 84 8.92 -2.61 -2.37
C TYR A 84 10.21 -3.43 -2.51
N ASN A 85 10.31 -4.30 -3.53
CA ASN A 85 11.47 -5.12 -3.79
C ASN A 85 12.71 -4.26 -4.08
N SER A 86 12.57 -3.21 -4.89
CA SER A 86 13.67 -2.27 -5.19
C SER A 86 14.20 -1.58 -3.92
N ARG A 87 13.31 -1.11 -3.03
CA ARG A 87 13.72 -0.52 -1.74
C ARG A 87 14.44 -1.53 -0.86
N ARG A 88 13.94 -2.77 -0.81
CA ARG A 88 14.55 -3.86 -0.04
C ARG A 88 15.94 -4.21 -0.58
N ASP A 89 16.07 -4.34 -1.91
CA ASP A 89 17.33 -4.72 -2.55
C ASP A 89 18.39 -3.63 -2.38
N THR A 90 18.01 -2.35 -2.48
CA THR A 90 18.90 -1.22 -2.18
C THR A 90 19.46 -1.28 -0.75
N GLN A 91 18.62 -1.61 0.23
CA GLN A 91 19.08 -1.78 1.62
C GLN A 91 19.93 -3.04 1.78
N GLY A 92 19.63 -4.11 1.03
CA GLY A 92 20.45 -5.32 0.98
C GLY A 92 21.87 -5.04 0.48
N GLU A 93 22.00 -4.26 -0.58
CA GLU A 93 23.30 -3.82 -1.10
C GLU A 93 24.05 -2.95 -0.08
N ALA A 94 23.38 -2.04 0.61
CA ALA A 94 23.99 -1.23 1.67
C ALA A 94 24.54 -2.12 2.80
N ILE A 95 23.79 -3.14 3.24
CA ILE A 95 24.26 -4.12 4.24
C ILE A 95 25.49 -4.87 3.73
N ALA A 96 25.47 -5.34 2.48
CA ALA A 96 26.60 -6.05 1.87
C ALA A 96 27.85 -5.16 1.81
N GLN A 97 27.69 -3.88 1.45
CA GLN A 97 28.77 -2.91 1.42
C GLN A 97 29.38 -2.68 2.82
N ARG A 98 28.54 -2.53 3.87
CA ARG A 98 29.02 -2.37 5.25
C ARG A 98 29.75 -3.62 5.75
N GLN A 99 29.27 -4.82 5.37
CA GLN A 99 29.95 -6.06 5.71
C GLN A 99 31.31 -6.17 5.03
N GLN A 100 31.42 -5.74 3.76
CA GLN A 100 32.68 -5.70 3.04
C GLN A 100 33.69 -4.74 3.69
N GLU A 101 33.25 -3.55 4.11
CA GLU A 101 34.08 -2.58 4.84
C GLU A 101 34.66 -3.19 6.13
N ILE A 102 33.84 -3.94 6.89
CA ILE A 102 34.31 -4.64 8.09
C ILE A 102 35.40 -5.67 7.73
N ASN A 103 35.16 -6.48 6.69
CA ASN A 103 36.13 -7.51 6.26
C ASN A 103 37.48 -6.89 5.84
N GLU A 104 37.46 -5.74 5.19
CA GLU A 104 38.67 -5.00 4.80
C GLU A 104 39.43 -4.48 6.00
N ILE A 105 38.73 -3.91 7.00
CA ILE A 105 39.36 -3.42 8.23
C ILE A 105 39.92 -4.59 9.04
N ASP A 106 39.17 -5.70 9.17
CA ASP A 106 39.64 -6.88 9.89
C ASP A 106 40.88 -7.52 9.20
N GLY A 107 40.90 -7.54 7.87
CA GLY A 107 42.06 -7.95 7.10
C GLY A 107 43.29 -7.07 7.38
N ARG A 108 43.12 -5.73 7.44
CA ARG A 108 44.18 -4.80 7.81
C ARG A 108 44.67 -5.04 9.23
N ILE A 109 43.76 -5.20 10.18
CA ILE A 109 44.10 -5.50 11.60
C ILE A 109 44.92 -6.78 11.69
N SER A 110 44.53 -7.84 10.98
CA SER A 110 45.26 -9.10 10.95
C SER A 110 46.70 -8.94 10.42
N ASN A 111 46.86 -8.27 9.30
CA ASN A 111 48.14 -8.02 8.69
C ASN A 111 49.05 -7.14 9.58
N GLN A 112 48.50 -6.06 10.15
CA GLN A 112 49.26 -5.19 11.06
C GLN A 112 49.65 -5.91 12.36
N ALA A 113 48.79 -6.79 12.89
CA ALA A 113 49.10 -7.58 14.09
C ALA A 113 50.25 -8.57 13.84
N GLN A 114 50.31 -9.20 12.65
CA GLN A 114 51.43 -10.05 12.28
C GLN A 114 52.74 -9.23 12.14
N THR A 115 52.68 -8.08 11.47
CA THR A 115 53.81 -7.19 11.33
C THR A 115 54.30 -6.68 12.69
N LEU A 116 53.38 -6.33 13.59
CA LEU A 116 53.71 -5.88 14.94
C LEU A 116 54.44 -6.96 15.73
N LYS A 117 53.99 -8.21 15.63
CA LYS A 117 54.67 -9.34 16.29
C LYS A 117 56.12 -9.47 15.85
N LEU A 118 56.39 -9.39 14.53
CA LEU A 118 57.76 -9.45 14.01
C LEU A 118 58.61 -8.25 14.46
N LEU A 119 58.01 -7.07 14.52
CA LEU A 119 58.68 -5.85 14.97
C LEU A 119 58.98 -5.91 16.48
N GLU A 120 58.08 -6.44 17.29
CA GLU A 120 58.32 -6.67 18.73
C GLU A 120 59.50 -7.66 18.96
N GLU A 121 59.62 -8.72 18.14
CA GLU A 121 60.79 -9.63 18.16
C GLU A 121 62.10 -8.88 17.78
N GLN A 122 62.03 -8.01 16.75
CA GLN A 122 63.21 -7.19 16.37
C GLN A 122 63.61 -6.21 17.47
N VAL A 123 62.66 -5.59 18.14
CA VAL A 123 62.89 -4.70 19.30
C VAL A 123 63.57 -5.48 20.43
N ALA A 124 63.08 -6.70 20.74
CA ALA A 124 63.64 -7.54 21.79
C ALA A 124 65.11 -7.92 21.48
N ILE A 125 65.38 -8.39 20.25
CA ILE A 125 66.75 -8.70 19.79
C ILE A 125 67.68 -7.45 19.86
N SER A 126 67.19 -6.31 19.38
CA SER A 126 67.92 -5.06 19.41
C SER A 126 68.24 -4.59 20.84
N ALA A 127 67.37 -4.82 21.80
CA ALA A 127 67.58 -4.53 23.22
C ALA A 127 68.68 -5.39 23.81
N GLU A 128 68.70 -6.70 23.49
CA GLU A 128 69.75 -7.59 23.94
C GLU A 128 71.11 -7.22 23.34
N LEU A 129 71.18 -6.87 22.05
CA LEU A 129 72.41 -6.44 21.38
C LEU A 129 72.89 -5.13 21.94
N LEU A 130 72.02 -4.22 22.32
CA LEU A 130 72.44 -2.94 22.96
C LEU A 130 73.05 -3.16 24.31
N LEU A 131 72.59 -4.09 25.13
CA LEU A 131 73.15 -4.46 26.40
C LEU A 131 74.57 -5.04 26.26
N LYS A 132 74.93 -5.61 25.10
CA LYS A 132 76.23 -6.19 24.76
C LYS A 132 77.12 -5.25 23.99
N ASP A 133 76.73 -3.97 23.84
CA ASP A 133 77.44 -2.96 23.01
C ASP A 133 77.62 -3.37 21.53
N LEU A 134 76.74 -4.29 21.03
CA LEU A 134 76.79 -4.81 19.66
C LEU A 134 75.89 -4.07 18.67
N THR A 135 75.13 -3.07 19.13
CA THR A 135 74.28 -2.20 18.26
C THR A 135 74.31 -0.75 18.75
N ASN A 136 73.84 0.15 17.86
CA ASN A 136 73.75 1.57 18.14
C ASN A 136 72.34 1.90 18.79
N ARG A 137 72.39 2.71 19.86
CA ARG A 137 71.17 3.20 20.54
C ARG A 137 70.20 3.90 19.60
N TYR A 138 70.68 4.61 18.60
CA TYR A 138 69.84 5.26 17.60
C TYR A 138 68.98 4.23 16.84
N ARG A 139 69.55 3.12 16.40
CA ARG A 139 68.87 2.04 15.69
C ARG A 139 67.78 1.38 16.56
N HIS A 140 68.01 1.17 17.83
CA HIS A 140 67.02 0.64 18.76
C HIS A 140 65.84 1.61 18.94
N LEU A 141 66.14 2.93 19.04
CA LEU A 141 65.08 3.94 19.14
C LEU A 141 64.21 4.06 17.86
N GLU A 142 64.80 3.84 16.67
CA GLU A 142 64.02 3.76 15.41
C GLU A 142 63.02 2.61 15.46
N LEU A 143 63.43 1.39 15.88
CA LEU A 143 62.52 0.24 16.00
C LEU A 143 61.40 0.49 17.01
N LEU A 144 61.69 1.11 18.15
CA LEU A 144 60.67 1.49 19.15
C LEU A 144 59.69 2.52 18.60
N LYS A 145 60.18 3.46 17.78
CA LYS A 145 59.28 4.43 17.11
C LYS A 145 58.37 3.73 16.11
N GLU A 146 58.91 2.84 15.26
CA GLU A 146 58.13 2.06 14.30
C GLU A 146 57.07 1.20 15.00
N GLU A 147 57.44 0.54 16.11
CA GLU A 147 56.53 -0.24 16.96
C GLU A 147 55.40 0.61 17.51
N SER A 148 55.70 1.79 18.05
CA SER A 148 54.73 2.72 18.60
C SER A 148 53.74 3.22 17.52
N GLU A 149 54.27 3.57 16.34
CA GLU A 149 53.46 4.01 15.21
C GLU A 149 52.50 2.90 14.73
N LEU A 150 53.01 1.65 14.65
CA LEU A 150 52.21 0.49 14.23
C LEU A 150 51.15 0.15 15.26
N LYS A 151 51.47 0.20 16.57
CA LYS A 151 50.48 0.05 17.67
C LYS A 151 49.39 1.13 17.61
N GLY A 152 49.76 2.37 17.30
CA GLY A 152 48.79 3.46 17.11
C GLY A 152 47.85 3.21 15.94
N ARG A 153 48.37 2.78 14.77
CA ARG A 153 47.57 2.41 13.60
C ARG A 153 46.60 1.24 13.90
N LEU A 154 47.12 0.20 14.52
CA LEU A 154 46.30 -0.96 14.94
C LEU A 154 45.20 -0.57 15.92
N GLY A 155 45.50 0.33 16.86
CA GLY A 155 44.52 0.91 17.77
C GLY A 155 43.41 1.68 17.04
N GLY A 156 43.79 2.50 16.05
CA GLY A 156 42.88 3.24 15.19
C GLY A 156 41.95 2.32 14.38
N ASP A 157 42.49 1.27 13.77
CA ASP A 157 41.69 0.31 12.99
C ASP A 157 40.75 -0.51 13.88
N ARG A 158 41.12 -0.85 15.12
CA ARG A 158 40.24 -1.49 16.09
C ARG A 158 39.02 -0.61 16.45
N VAL A 159 39.19 0.68 16.53
CA VAL A 159 38.10 1.63 16.73
C VAL A 159 37.28 1.77 15.44
N ALA A 160 37.92 1.77 14.28
CA ALA A 160 37.25 1.86 12.99
C ALA A 160 36.33 0.65 12.75
N VAL A 161 36.73 -0.59 13.07
CA VAL A 161 35.90 -1.78 12.93
C VAL A 161 34.66 -1.72 13.84
N GLN A 162 34.76 -1.16 15.03
CA GLN A 162 33.61 -1.00 15.91
C GLN A 162 32.59 -0.01 15.32
N ARG A 163 33.07 1.10 14.74
CA ARG A 163 32.19 2.04 14.02
C ARG A 163 31.53 1.42 12.81
N ALA A 164 32.26 0.64 12.01
CA ALA A 164 31.71 -0.07 10.86
C ALA A 164 30.65 -1.12 11.28
N LYS A 165 30.89 -1.83 12.38
CA LYS A 165 29.88 -2.76 12.96
C LYS A 165 28.61 -2.04 13.40
N ALA A 166 28.72 -0.89 14.05
CA ALA A 166 27.55 -0.08 14.42
C ALA A 166 26.77 0.40 13.18
N ALA A 167 27.48 0.83 12.11
CA ALA A 167 26.85 1.21 10.85
C ALA A 167 26.17 0.02 10.14
N LEU A 168 26.70 -1.20 10.26
CA LEU A 168 26.05 -2.41 9.77
C LEU A 168 24.74 -2.69 10.51
N GLU A 169 24.74 -2.58 11.83
CA GLU A 169 23.51 -2.77 12.61
C GLU A 169 22.46 -1.70 12.29
N GLU A 170 22.86 -0.45 12.10
CA GLU A 170 21.97 0.59 11.61
C GLU A 170 21.34 0.25 10.25
N ALA A 171 22.15 -0.22 9.28
CA ALA A 171 21.66 -0.64 7.96
C ALA A 171 20.64 -1.81 8.06
N LYS A 172 20.87 -2.77 8.97
CA LYS A 172 19.93 -3.86 9.24
C LYS A 172 18.61 -3.36 9.84
N LEU A 173 18.66 -2.39 10.74
CA LEU A 173 17.46 -1.76 11.30
C LEU A 173 16.67 -1.02 10.21
N GLN A 174 17.35 -0.31 9.31
CA GLN A 174 16.73 0.37 8.17
C GLN A 174 16.06 -0.64 7.22
N MET A 175 16.67 -1.80 6.97
CA MET A 175 16.05 -2.89 6.22
C MET A 175 14.74 -3.38 6.88
N GLY A 176 14.74 -3.55 8.19
CA GLY A 176 13.51 -3.86 8.96
C GLY A 176 12.44 -2.79 8.79
N GLY A 177 12.85 -1.51 8.82
CA GLY A 177 11.98 -0.36 8.60
C GLY A 177 11.28 -0.34 7.24
N VAL A 178 11.94 -0.81 6.17
CA VAL A 178 11.32 -0.90 4.83
C VAL A 178 10.07 -1.77 4.85
N LYS A 179 10.13 -2.94 5.50
CA LYS A 179 8.98 -3.84 5.62
C LYS A 179 7.85 -3.22 6.43
N THR A 180 8.19 -2.65 7.59
CA THR A 180 7.19 -2.04 8.49
C THR A 180 6.50 -0.85 7.81
N SER A 181 7.25 0.04 7.17
CA SER A 181 6.68 1.18 6.44
C SER A 181 5.75 0.75 5.32
N TYR A 182 6.12 -0.29 4.56
CA TYR A 182 5.27 -0.84 3.52
C TYR A 182 3.95 -1.41 4.07
N GLN A 183 4.02 -2.17 5.16
CA GLN A 183 2.83 -2.72 5.81
C GLN A 183 1.92 -1.63 6.38
N ASP A 184 2.49 -0.59 6.99
CA ASP A 184 1.74 0.55 7.53
C ASP A 184 1.06 1.36 6.40
N GLU A 185 1.73 1.56 5.26
CA GLU A 185 1.18 2.24 4.09
C GLU A 185 -0.04 1.47 3.55
N ILE A 186 0.11 0.14 3.37
CA ILE A 186 -1.00 -0.73 2.93
C ILE A 186 -2.16 -0.70 3.93
N ALA A 187 -1.89 -0.81 5.23
CA ALA A 187 -2.94 -0.82 6.25
C ALA A 187 -3.74 0.49 6.25
N LYS A 188 -3.07 1.63 6.12
CA LYS A 188 -3.71 2.95 6.01
C LYS A 188 -4.57 3.07 4.75
N GLU A 189 -4.03 2.66 3.60
CA GLU A 189 -4.78 2.69 2.34
C GLU A 189 -5.98 1.75 2.37
N LEU A 190 -5.83 0.56 2.94
CA LEU A 190 -6.92 -0.42 3.07
C LEU A 190 -8.05 0.11 3.95
N SER A 191 -7.71 0.69 5.10
CA SER A 191 -8.69 1.30 5.99
C SER A 191 -9.45 2.44 5.28
N ALA A 192 -8.74 3.34 4.60
CA ALA A 192 -9.35 4.43 3.84
C ALA A 192 -10.25 3.92 2.70
N ALA A 193 -9.79 2.89 1.96
CA ALA A 193 -10.56 2.32 0.87
C ALA A 193 -11.85 1.64 1.37
N ARG A 194 -11.81 0.92 2.49
CA ARG A 194 -12.99 0.31 3.12
C ARG A 194 -13.99 1.36 3.58
N THR A 195 -13.52 2.41 4.29
CA THR A 195 -14.40 3.52 4.71
C THR A 195 -15.09 4.17 3.51
N SER A 196 -14.33 4.47 2.44
CA SER A 196 -14.91 5.07 1.24
C SER A 196 -15.90 4.12 0.54
N TYR A 197 -15.64 2.83 0.53
CA TYR A 197 -16.54 1.82 -0.02
C TYR A 197 -17.86 1.77 0.76
N ASP A 198 -17.79 1.75 2.09
CA ASP A 198 -18.98 1.72 2.95
C ASP A 198 -19.83 2.97 2.79
N GLU A 199 -19.20 4.16 2.75
CA GLU A 199 -19.88 5.44 2.53
C GLU A 199 -20.60 5.48 1.17
N LEU A 200 -19.93 5.07 0.10
CA LEU A 200 -20.50 5.06 -1.25
C LEU A 200 -21.57 3.99 -1.41
N SER A 201 -21.41 2.82 -0.78
CA SER A 201 -22.41 1.75 -0.78
C SER A 201 -23.71 2.20 -0.10
N GLN A 202 -23.63 2.87 1.04
CA GLN A 202 -24.81 3.47 1.69
C GLN A 202 -25.47 4.55 0.84
N ARG A 203 -24.65 5.34 0.13
CA ARG A 203 -25.16 6.36 -0.78
C ARG A 203 -25.87 5.73 -1.99
N GLN A 204 -25.29 4.68 -2.57
CA GLN A 204 -25.92 3.93 -3.66
C GLN A 204 -27.29 3.40 -3.24
N GLN A 205 -27.38 2.74 -2.08
CA GLN A 205 -28.62 2.20 -1.56
C GLN A 205 -29.71 3.28 -1.41
N LYS A 206 -29.32 4.46 -0.94
CA LYS A 206 -30.20 5.62 -0.84
C LYS A 206 -30.70 6.10 -2.21
N PHE A 207 -29.84 6.09 -3.23
CA PHE A 207 -30.23 6.45 -4.59
C PHE A 207 -31.16 5.40 -5.22
N GLU A 208 -30.87 4.12 -5.01
CA GLU A 208 -31.74 3.01 -5.47
C GLU A 208 -33.12 3.06 -4.84
N ASP A 209 -33.19 3.31 -3.51
CA ASP A 209 -34.48 3.50 -2.82
C ASP A 209 -35.25 4.71 -3.37
N ASN A 210 -34.56 5.82 -3.64
CA ASN A 210 -35.22 6.98 -4.25
C ASN A 210 -35.68 6.67 -5.67
N LEU A 211 -34.87 5.97 -6.47
CA LEU A 211 -35.23 5.56 -7.83
C LEU A 211 -36.42 4.62 -7.83
N ALA A 212 -36.48 3.67 -6.90
CA ALA A 212 -37.65 2.77 -6.74
C ALA A 212 -38.93 3.55 -6.45
N ARG A 213 -38.84 4.64 -5.68
CA ARG A 213 -39.99 5.52 -5.37
C ARG A 213 -40.41 6.42 -6.53
N THR A 214 -39.59 6.58 -7.57
CA THR A 214 -39.98 7.34 -8.76
C THR A 214 -40.92 6.57 -9.69
N VAL A 215 -41.07 5.25 -9.51
CA VAL A 215 -42.01 4.42 -10.23
C VAL A 215 -43.23 4.17 -9.35
N LEU A 216 -44.30 4.89 -9.62
CA LEU A 216 -45.58 4.67 -8.93
C LEU A 216 -46.28 3.44 -9.51
N ARG A 217 -46.62 2.49 -8.64
CA ARG A 217 -47.29 1.22 -9.00
C ARG A 217 -48.64 1.14 -8.32
N ALA A 218 -49.59 0.41 -8.93
CA ALA A 218 -50.86 0.15 -8.34
C ALA A 218 -50.72 -0.66 -7.04
N PRO A 219 -51.27 -0.20 -5.90
CA PRO A 219 -51.21 -0.93 -4.63
C PRO A 219 -52.21 -2.09 -4.55
N VAL A 220 -53.23 -2.10 -5.39
CA VAL A 220 -54.29 -3.10 -5.45
C VAL A 220 -54.86 -3.19 -6.87
N ASP A 221 -55.57 -4.29 -7.18
CA ASP A 221 -56.35 -4.40 -8.40
C ASP A 221 -57.52 -3.40 -8.36
N GLY A 222 -57.72 -2.65 -9.45
CA GLY A 222 -58.73 -1.61 -9.45
C GLY A 222 -58.91 -0.91 -10.78
N VAL A 223 -59.75 0.12 -10.77
CA VAL A 223 -60.00 1.00 -11.92
C VAL A 223 -59.49 2.41 -11.58
N ILE A 224 -58.76 3.03 -12.49
CA ILE A 224 -58.31 4.41 -12.34
C ILE A 224 -59.53 5.34 -12.41
N LYS A 225 -59.74 6.08 -11.33
CA LYS A 225 -60.87 7.02 -11.22
C LYS A 225 -60.48 8.40 -11.73
N THR A 226 -59.35 8.90 -11.28
CA THR A 226 -58.90 10.27 -11.61
C THR A 226 -57.40 10.33 -11.70
N LEU A 227 -56.89 10.97 -12.75
CA LEU A 227 -55.46 11.36 -12.90
C LEU A 227 -55.31 12.82 -12.51
N HIS A 228 -54.68 13.11 -11.36
CA HIS A 228 -54.46 14.48 -10.89
C HIS A 228 -53.30 15.16 -11.64
N VAL A 229 -52.46 14.39 -12.36
CA VAL A 229 -51.35 14.87 -13.14
C VAL A 229 -51.55 14.52 -14.61
N ASN A 230 -51.91 15.52 -15.42
CA ASN A 230 -52.29 15.35 -16.83
C ASN A 230 -51.23 15.89 -17.82
N THR A 231 -50.09 16.38 -17.34
CA THR A 231 -49.11 17.05 -18.20
C THR A 231 -47.78 16.31 -18.15
N VAL A 232 -47.32 15.81 -19.30
CA VAL A 232 -45.98 15.30 -19.49
C VAL A 232 -44.99 16.43 -19.18
N GLY A 233 -44.05 16.18 -18.28
CA GLY A 233 -43.08 17.21 -17.79
C GLY A 233 -43.58 18.02 -16.58
N GLY A 234 -44.77 17.71 -16.02
CA GLY A 234 -45.27 18.34 -14.79
C GLY A 234 -44.42 18.01 -13.57
N VAL A 235 -44.40 18.90 -12.56
CA VAL A 235 -43.69 18.71 -11.29
C VAL A 235 -44.68 18.25 -10.24
N VAL A 236 -44.35 17.18 -9.53
CA VAL A 236 -45.14 16.63 -8.43
C VAL A 236 -44.36 16.82 -7.14
N SER A 237 -45.01 17.37 -6.10
CA SER A 237 -44.39 17.55 -4.79
C SER A 237 -44.58 16.31 -3.91
N PRO A 238 -43.64 16.04 -2.98
CA PRO A 238 -43.81 14.96 -2.02
C PRO A 238 -45.09 15.13 -1.20
N GLY A 239 -45.97 14.11 -1.27
CA GLY A 239 -47.26 14.12 -0.59
C GLY A 239 -48.46 14.47 -1.48
N ASP A 240 -48.24 14.88 -2.74
CA ASP A 240 -49.33 15.13 -3.68
C ASP A 240 -50.00 13.81 -4.12
N VAL A 241 -51.31 13.84 -4.24
CA VAL A 241 -52.09 12.72 -4.81
C VAL A 241 -51.93 12.74 -6.32
N VAL A 242 -51.43 11.66 -6.89
CA VAL A 242 -51.10 11.53 -8.32
C VAL A 242 -52.27 10.82 -9.06
N ILE A 243 -52.79 9.73 -8.48
CA ILE A 243 -53.82 8.86 -9.07
C ILE A 243 -54.78 8.37 -7.97
N ASP A 244 -56.06 8.41 -8.26
CA ASP A 244 -57.09 7.73 -7.45
C ASP A 244 -57.47 6.41 -8.12
N ILE A 245 -57.39 5.29 -7.35
CA ILE A 245 -57.77 3.95 -7.77
C ILE A 245 -58.95 3.48 -6.94
N VAL A 246 -59.97 2.99 -7.61
CA VAL A 246 -61.10 2.31 -6.95
C VAL A 246 -60.86 0.81 -7.00
N PRO A 247 -60.71 0.14 -5.85
CA PRO A 247 -60.50 -1.31 -5.81
C PRO A 247 -61.67 -2.05 -6.44
N VAL A 248 -61.40 -3.05 -7.27
CA VAL A 248 -62.37 -4.00 -7.78
C VAL A 248 -62.25 -5.24 -6.90
N GLY A 249 -63.25 -5.45 -6.01
CA GLY A 249 -63.32 -6.57 -5.09
C GLY A 249 -63.87 -7.84 -5.71
#